data_ddeb5344f1eae6014249d29121002ee7
#
_entry.id   ddeb5344f1eae6014249d29121002ee7
#
_cell.length_a   1.000
_cell.length_b   1.000
_cell.length_c   1.000
_cell.angle_alpha   90.00
_cell.angle_beta   90.00
_cell.angle_gamma   90.00
#
_symmetry.space_group_name_H-M   'P 1'
#
loop_
_entity.id
_entity.type
_entity.pdbx_description
1 polymer ?
#
loop_
_entity_poly.entity_id
_entity_poly.type
_entity_poly.pdbx_seq_one_letter_code
_entity_poly.pdbx_strand_id
1 'polypeptide(L)' 'MNAKQILTKVYGTLQANGYNAGRQLRDYLLTGDPAYISDVDGARALICSVDRAELLAELLDRYLDA' A
#
# COMPACT_ATOMS: atom_id res chain seq x y z
N MET A 1 -10.15 -3.63 -8.65
CA MET A 1 -8.73 -3.26 -8.82
C MET A 1 -7.85 -4.43 -8.35
N ASN A 2 -6.77 -4.70 -9.04
CA ASN A 2 -5.81 -5.72 -8.61
C ASN A 2 -4.78 -5.11 -7.63
N ALA A 3 -3.93 -5.97 -7.06
CA ALA A 3 -2.93 -5.55 -6.06
C ALA A 3 -1.99 -4.46 -6.59
N LYS A 4 -1.55 -4.57 -7.85
CA LYS A 4 -0.69 -3.57 -8.48
C LYS A 4 -1.37 -2.21 -8.54
N GLN A 5 -2.61 -2.18 -8.98
CA GLN A 5 -3.39 -0.94 -9.10
C GLN A 5 -3.65 -0.31 -7.73
N ILE A 6 -3.95 -1.13 -6.73
CA ILE A 6 -4.18 -0.67 -5.37
C ILE A 6 -2.91 -0.08 -4.78
N LEU A 7 -1.78 -0.76 -4.89
CA LEU A 7 -0.49 -0.25 -4.43
C LEU A 7 -0.14 1.09 -5.08
N THR A 8 -0.26 1.16 -6.39
CA THR A 8 0.06 2.38 -7.15
C THR A 8 -0.83 3.53 -6.73
N LYS A 9 -2.14 3.27 -6.58
CA LYS A 9 -3.09 4.30 -6.19
C LYS A 9 -2.84 4.81 -4.78
N VAL A 10 -2.65 3.90 -3.82
CA VAL A 10 -2.40 4.28 -2.42
C VAL A 10 -1.09 5.05 -2.30
N TYR A 11 -0.04 4.55 -2.94
CA TYR A 11 1.26 5.24 -2.95
C TYR A 11 1.12 6.67 -3.48
N GLY A 12 0.48 6.82 -4.63
CA GLY A 12 0.29 8.13 -5.26
C GLY A 12 -0.56 9.07 -4.41
N THR A 13 -1.63 8.55 -3.80
CA THR A 13 -2.51 9.33 -2.93
C THR A 13 -1.76 9.86 -1.70
N LEU A 14 -1.02 8.99 -1.03
CA LEU A 14 -0.24 9.39 0.13
C LEU A 14 0.83 10.42 -0.23
N GLN A 15 1.55 10.18 -1.32
CA GLN A 15 2.60 11.07 -1.79
C GLN A 15 2.05 12.44 -2.16
N ALA A 16 0.93 12.48 -2.88
CA ALA A 16 0.29 13.72 -3.29
C ALA A 16 -0.20 14.56 -2.10
N ASN A 17 -0.44 13.92 -0.96
CA ASN A 17 -0.87 14.59 0.26
C ASN A 17 0.30 14.87 1.23
N GLY A 18 1.55 14.73 0.77
CA GLY A 18 2.73 15.11 1.53
C GLY A 18 3.23 14.08 2.53
N TYR A 19 2.72 12.85 2.48
CA TYR A 19 3.14 11.78 3.39
C TYR A 19 4.31 10.99 2.81
N ASN A 20 5.08 10.36 3.69
CA ASN A 20 6.09 9.39 3.28
C ASN A 20 5.39 8.07 2.97
N ALA A 21 4.97 7.91 1.71
CA ALA A 21 4.15 6.78 1.29
C ALA A 21 4.87 5.43 1.45
N GLY A 22 6.14 5.37 1.11
CA GLY A 22 6.91 4.14 1.24
C GLY A 22 7.01 3.67 2.70
N ARG A 23 7.23 4.60 3.62
CA ARG A 23 7.30 4.29 5.05
C ARG A 23 5.97 3.81 5.60
N GLN A 24 4.87 4.47 5.22
CA GLN A 24 3.54 4.08 5.69
C GLN A 24 3.16 2.70 5.17
N LEU A 25 3.41 2.43 3.91
CA LEU A 25 3.15 1.11 3.33
C LEU A 25 4.01 0.03 3.98
N ARG A 26 5.30 0.31 4.22
CA ARG A 26 6.19 -0.61 4.91
C ARG A 26 5.64 -0.99 6.29
N ASP A 27 5.27 0.01 7.08
CA ASP A 27 4.81 -0.23 8.44
C ASP A 27 3.46 -0.94 8.47
N TYR A 28 2.58 -0.63 7.52
CA TYR A 28 1.34 -1.37 7.37
C TYR A 28 1.58 -2.83 7.00
N LEU A 29 2.43 -3.08 6.02
CA LEU A 29 2.74 -4.46 5.59
C LEU A 29 3.40 -5.26 6.71
N LEU A 30 4.25 -4.62 7.51
CA LEU A 30 4.94 -5.26 8.62
C LEU A 30 3.98 -5.65 9.75
N THR A 31 3.04 -4.77 10.09
CA THR A 31 2.22 -4.92 11.30
C THR A 31 0.80 -5.38 11.02
N GLY A 32 0.28 -5.09 9.85
CA GLY A 32 -1.15 -5.30 9.54
C GLY A 32 -2.07 -4.26 10.17
N ASP A 33 -1.53 -3.23 10.80
CA ASP A 33 -2.33 -2.22 11.46
C ASP A 33 -2.68 -1.09 10.47
N PRO A 34 -3.97 -0.94 10.11
CA PRO A 34 -4.40 0.10 9.18
C PRO A 34 -4.08 1.53 9.65
N ALA A 35 -3.85 1.72 10.94
CA ALA A 35 -3.53 3.04 11.49
C ALA A 35 -2.23 3.62 10.91
N TYR A 36 -1.34 2.76 10.38
CA TYR A 36 -0.11 3.24 9.75
C TYR A 36 -0.34 3.92 8.39
N ILE A 37 -1.52 3.72 7.78
CA ILE A 37 -1.88 4.40 6.55
C ILE A 37 -2.75 5.61 6.89
N SER A 38 -2.31 6.80 6.50
CA SER A 38 -3.08 8.02 6.71
C SER A 38 -4.46 7.90 6.09
N ASP A 39 -5.48 8.35 6.82
CA ASP A 39 -6.86 8.31 6.35
C ASP A 39 -7.13 9.51 5.46
N VAL A 40 -6.62 9.45 4.24
CA VAL A 40 -6.72 10.53 3.25
C VAL A 40 -7.21 9.96 1.93
N ASP A 41 -8.24 10.60 1.37
CA ASP A 41 -8.78 10.27 0.05
C ASP A 41 -9.02 8.77 -0.17
N GLY A 42 -9.45 8.07 0.89
CA GLY A 42 -9.76 6.65 0.81
C GLY A 42 -8.57 5.70 0.81
N ALA A 43 -7.35 6.21 1.02
CA ALA A 43 -6.14 5.39 0.95
C ALA A 43 -6.16 4.22 1.92
N ARG A 44 -6.57 4.47 3.18
CA ARG A 44 -6.61 3.40 4.21
C ARG A 44 -7.59 2.30 3.84
N ALA A 45 -8.80 2.66 3.46
CA ALA A 45 -9.82 1.68 3.08
C ALA A 45 -9.38 0.90 1.84
N LEU A 46 -8.76 1.56 0.88
CA LEU A 46 -8.32 0.93 -0.35
C LEU A 46 -7.23 -0.10 -0.10
N ILE A 47 -6.21 0.23 0.69
CA ILE A 47 -5.12 -0.73 0.97
C ILE A 47 -5.64 -1.94 1.74
N CYS A 48 -6.65 -1.77 2.58
CA CYS A 48 -7.24 -2.86 3.36
C CYS A 48 -8.17 -3.74 2.53
N SER A 49 -8.49 -3.37 1.31
CA SER A 49 -9.41 -4.14 0.44
C SER A 49 -8.77 -5.37 -0.18
N VAL A 50 -7.47 -5.56 0.01
CA VAL A 50 -6.72 -6.70 -0.54
C VAL A 50 -5.84 -7.28 0.56
N ASP A 51 -5.61 -8.60 0.52
CA ASP A 51 -4.75 -9.27 1.50
C ASP A 51 -3.31 -8.77 1.41
N ARG A 52 -2.66 -8.62 2.58
CA ARG A 52 -1.25 -8.22 2.62
C ARG A 52 -0.34 -9.18 1.87
N ALA A 53 -0.67 -10.49 1.90
CA ALA A 53 0.09 -11.49 1.15
C ALA A 53 0.10 -11.18 -0.35
N GLU A 54 -1.02 -10.74 -0.91
CA GLU A 54 -1.10 -10.36 -2.31
C GLU A 54 -0.29 -9.11 -2.63
N LEU A 55 -0.30 -8.14 -1.71
CA LEU A 55 0.51 -6.93 -1.85
C LEU A 55 2.00 -7.26 -1.84
N LEU A 56 2.42 -8.13 -0.91
CA LEU A 56 3.80 -8.58 -0.81
C LEU A 56 4.22 -9.36 -2.04
N ALA A 57 3.36 -10.26 -2.53
CA ALA A 57 3.64 -11.03 -3.74
C ALA A 57 3.86 -10.12 -4.95
N GLU A 58 3.03 -9.11 -5.12
CA GLU A 58 3.18 -8.14 -6.21
C GLU A 58 4.52 -7.39 -6.12
N LEU A 59 4.88 -6.93 -4.92
CA LEU A 59 6.13 -6.22 -4.71
C LEU A 59 7.34 -7.10 -4.99
N LEU A 60 7.31 -8.34 -4.51
CA LEU A 60 8.42 -9.28 -4.71
C LEU A 60 8.55 -9.67 -6.18
N ASP A 61 7.44 -9.93 -6.86
CA ASP A 61 7.44 -10.26 -8.28
C ASP A 61 8.03 -9.14 -9.11
N ARG A 62 7.68 -7.90 -8.81
CA ARG A 62 8.19 -6.73 -9.52
C ARG A 62 9.67 -6.51 -9.27
N TYR A 63 10.10 -6.62 -8.02
CA TYR A 63 11.49 -6.39 -7.65
C TYR A 63 12.41 -7.51 -8.15
N LEU A 64 11.96 -8.75 -8.03
CA LEU A 64 12.76 -9.92 -8.37
C LEU A 64 12.57 -10.40 -9.81
N ASP A 65 11.70 -9.76 -10.55
CA ASP A 65 11.36 -10.12 -11.93
C ASP A 65 10.94 -11.59 -12.05
N ALA A 66 10.14 -12.01 -11.09
CA ALA A 66 9.67 -13.39 -11.01
C ALA A 66 8.43 -13.62 -11.84
#